data_f4b779e3deebe6888a487e789ab7bce3
#
_entry.id   f4b779e3deebe6888a487e789ab7bce3
#
_cell.length_a   1.000
_cell.length_b   1.000
_cell.length_c   1.000
_cell.angle_alpha   90.00
_cell.angle_beta   90.00
_cell.angle_gamma   90.00
#
_symmetry.space_group_name_H-M   'P 1'
#
loop_
_entity.id
_entity.type
_entity.pdbx_description
1 polymer ?
#
loop_
_entity_poly.entity_id
_entity_poly.type
_entity_poly.pdbx_seq_one_letter_code
_entity_poly.pdbx_strand_id
1 'polypeptide(L)'
;MSFCTHDELRHQIKNRKCGLIMYSARLSSKGVWPESQSFSDKGMGPIPKSWKGICQSGDAFNSSHCNKKIIGARYYIKGYESYYGPLNKTLDFLSPRDKDGHGTHTSSTVGGRRVKNASAVGGFASGTASGGAPLVRLAIYKVCWAIPGKGKEDGNTCFEEDMLAAIDDAIADGVDVLSISIGTANPTPFDQDGIAIGALHAVKRNVVVACSAGNSGPAPATLSNPAPWIITVGASSVDRIFLSPVVLGNGVKITVSSLSPEKAKGKIVMCLRGNGTRVGKGMEVKRAGGIGFILGNSKANGNELAADAHLLPATAVSYENGIRILKYINSSKAPKAYIVPAKTILDSKPAPFMAAFSSRGPSTISPDILKPDITAPGLNILAAWSEASSPTKLSEDNRVVKYNILSGTSMSCPHIGGASALLKAIHPDWSSAAIRSALVTSGTPELRNNEGNPITDASGNPADPFQFGSGHFRPTKAADPGLVYDASYTDYLLFLCSSGFKNLSSSFKCPKNSPSPGNLNYPSLAIPKLKGSVTVVRTVTNVGSSKSVYFLSTKPPPGISVKISPPILYFNRAGQQRSFTITVKTESEITGTIEKDKYEFGWYTWSDGIHNVRSPMAISVA
;
A
#
# COMPACT_ATOMS: atom_id res chain seq x y z
N MET A 1 9.06 15.76 -9.80
CA MET A 1 8.94 16.14 -8.38
C MET A 1 10.27 16.68 -7.90
N SER A 2 10.37 17.99 -7.72
CA SER A 2 11.53 18.63 -7.06
C SER A 2 11.26 18.55 -5.56
N PHE A 3 11.97 17.67 -4.87
CA PHE A 3 11.95 17.60 -3.42
C PHE A 3 13.07 18.47 -2.87
N CYS A 4 12.77 19.34 -1.93
CA CYS A 4 13.63 20.20 -1.11
C CYS A 4 15.02 20.51 -1.68
N THR A 5 15.47 21.73 -1.53
CA THR A 5 16.82 22.19 -1.92
C THR A 5 17.88 21.15 -1.52
N HIS A 6 18.60 20.71 -2.50
CA HIS A 6 19.34 19.44 -2.59
C HIS A 6 20.46 19.24 -1.55
N ASP A 7 20.87 20.27 -0.82
CA ASP A 7 22.09 20.25 -0.02
C ASP A 7 21.87 20.06 1.49
N GLU A 8 20.78 20.55 2.06
CA GLU A 8 20.48 20.37 3.51
C GLU A 8 20.05 18.94 3.84
N LEU A 9 19.23 18.32 3.00
CA LEU A 9 18.86 16.90 3.15
C LEU A 9 20.06 15.96 2.96
N ARG A 10 21.02 16.31 2.09
CA ARG A 10 22.22 15.50 1.86
C ARG A 10 23.11 15.36 3.08
N HIS A 11 23.21 16.38 3.92
CA HIS A 11 24.11 16.36 5.08
C HIS A 11 23.54 15.54 6.25
N GLN A 12 22.25 15.58 6.47
CA GLN A 12 21.58 14.84 7.55
C GLN A 12 21.38 13.34 7.24
N ILE A 13 21.13 12.99 5.97
CA ILE A 13 20.89 11.60 5.55
C ILE A 13 22.17 10.76 5.50
N LYS A 14 23.36 11.38 5.39
CA LYS A 14 24.65 10.65 5.26
C LYS A 14 24.99 9.75 6.44
N ASN A 15 24.46 9.99 7.63
CA ASN A 15 24.88 9.33 8.87
C ASN A 15 23.80 8.52 9.59
N ARG A 16 22.60 8.33 9.01
CA ARG A 16 21.48 7.67 9.71
C ARG A 16 21.08 6.34 9.11
N LYS A 17 20.64 5.45 9.99
CA LYS A 17 20.25 4.07 9.74
C LYS A 17 18.79 4.03 9.31
N CYS A 18 18.51 3.55 8.15
CA CYS A 18 17.20 2.99 7.84
C CYS A 18 17.39 1.55 7.45
N GLY A 19 16.99 0.65 8.30
CA GLY A 19 16.78 -0.74 7.94
C GLY A 19 15.37 -0.90 7.41
N LEU A 20 15.20 -1.66 6.34
CA LEU A 20 13.92 -1.89 5.72
C LEU A 20 13.69 -3.37 5.56
N ILE A 21 12.57 -3.82 6.09
CA ILE A 21 12.07 -5.17 5.89
C ILE A 21 11.01 -5.16 4.81
N MET A 22 11.05 -6.17 3.97
CA MET A 22 10.14 -6.27 2.85
C MET A 22 9.49 -7.63 2.76
N TYR A 23 8.17 -7.61 2.78
CA TYR A 23 7.33 -8.79 2.68
C TYR A 23 6.17 -8.57 1.72
N SER A 24 5.61 -9.66 1.18
CA SER A 24 4.51 -9.62 0.24
C SER A 24 3.49 -10.69 0.54
N ALA A 25 2.21 -10.36 0.48
CA ALA A 25 1.11 -11.32 0.53
C ALA A 25 0.47 -11.53 -0.84
N ARG A 26 0.07 -12.76 -1.12
CA ARG A 26 -0.57 -13.27 -2.34
C ARG A 26 0.06 -12.88 -3.69
N LEU A 27 0.99 -11.97 -3.68
CA LEU A 27 1.92 -11.69 -4.77
C LEU A 27 3.27 -11.42 -4.11
N SER A 28 3.89 -12.47 -3.74
CA SER A 28 5.26 -12.80 -3.36
C SER A 28 6.30 -11.69 -3.15
N SER A 29 6.85 -11.56 -1.95
CA SER A 29 8.21 -11.06 -1.77
C SER A 29 9.17 -12.22 -1.50
N LYS A 30 10.14 -12.41 -2.37
CA LYS A 30 11.11 -13.48 -2.32
C LYS A 30 12.54 -12.96 -2.34
N GLY A 31 12.86 -12.05 -1.42
CA GLY A 31 14.21 -11.56 -1.27
C GLY A 31 14.55 -10.36 -2.17
N VAL A 32 15.77 -10.31 -2.68
CA VAL A 32 16.31 -9.21 -3.49
C VAL A 32 17.18 -9.73 -4.62
N TRP A 33 17.19 -9.02 -5.76
CA TRP A 33 18.17 -9.19 -6.82
C TRP A 33 19.28 -8.17 -6.65
N PRO A 34 20.38 -8.50 -5.94
CA PRO A 34 21.35 -7.52 -5.46
C PRO A 34 22.15 -6.84 -6.58
N GLU A 35 22.26 -7.49 -7.75
CA GLU A 35 22.98 -6.98 -8.93
C GLU A 35 22.26 -5.82 -9.63
N SER A 36 20.99 -5.56 -9.29
CA SER A 36 20.26 -4.44 -9.86
C SER A 36 20.95 -3.11 -9.54
N GLN A 37 21.10 -2.27 -10.56
CA GLN A 37 21.65 -0.90 -10.40
C GLN A 37 20.86 -0.06 -9.36
N SER A 38 19.60 -0.42 -9.11
CA SER A 38 18.80 0.18 -8.05
C SER A 38 19.39 -0.03 -6.65
N PHE A 39 20.28 -1.00 -6.47
CA PHE A 39 20.93 -1.29 -5.19
C PHE A 39 22.43 -0.95 -5.17
N SER A 40 22.89 -0.14 -6.11
CA SER A 40 24.26 0.38 -6.11
C SER A 40 24.53 1.22 -4.86
N ASP A 41 25.65 0.97 -4.22
CA ASP A 41 26.11 1.73 -3.05
C ASP A 41 27.10 2.86 -3.38
N LYS A 42 27.28 3.15 -4.67
CA LYS A 42 28.21 4.19 -5.15
C LYS A 42 27.90 5.52 -4.46
N GLY A 43 28.92 6.09 -3.81
CA GLY A 43 28.82 7.36 -3.07
C GLY A 43 28.10 7.28 -1.72
N MET A 44 27.82 6.07 -1.20
CA MET A 44 27.29 5.88 0.15
C MET A 44 28.44 5.80 1.19
N GLY A 45 28.22 6.43 2.34
CA GLY A 45 29.15 6.35 3.49
C GLY A 45 29.21 4.94 4.12
N PRO A 46 30.03 4.73 5.15
CA PRO A 46 30.16 3.44 5.82
C PRO A 46 28.85 2.97 6.45
N ILE A 47 28.70 1.66 6.64
CA ILE A 47 27.57 1.08 7.38
C ILE A 47 27.63 1.60 8.83
N PRO A 48 26.50 2.04 9.41
CA PRO A 48 26.45 2.54 10.78
C PRO A 48 26.93 1.50 11.80
N LYS A 49 27.78 1.88 12.76
CA LYS A 49 28.32 0.98 13.81
C LYS A 49 27.23 0.31 14.66
N SER A 50 26.07 0.88 14.72
CA SER A 50 24.92 0.40 15.48
C SER A 50 24.09 -0.64 14.72
N TRP A 51 24.36 -0.90 13.44
CA TRP A 51 23.79 -2.00 12.70
C TRP A 51 24.32 -3.33 13.22
N LYS A 52 23.42 -4.28 13.51
CA LYS A 52 23.75 -5.60 14.07
C LYS A 52 23.36 -6.75 13.13
N GLY A 53 22.70 -6.44 12.00
CA GLY A 53 22.25 -7.46 11.07
C GLY A 53 23.36 -8.10 10.27
N ILE A 54 23.05 -9.23 9.67
CA ILE A 54 23.99 -10.06 8.92
C ILE A 54 23.61 -10.16 7.45
N CYS A 55 24.55 -10.63 6.65
CA CYS A 55 24.34 -11.06 5.27
C CYS A 55 24.41 -12.59 5.25
N GLN A 56 23.25 -13.25 5.35
CA GLN A 56 23.14 -14.70 5.42
C GLN A 56 23.40 -15.33 4.05
N SER A 57 24.29 -16.31 4.00
CA SER A 57 24.60 -17.06 2.78
C SER A 57 23.57 -18.17 2.51
N GLY A 58 23.45 -18.57 1.24
CA GLY A 58 22.60 -19.66 0.77
C GLY A 58 22.72 -19.83 -0.74
N ASP A 59 21.75 -20.46 -1.38
CA ASP A 59 21.78 -20.75 -2.82
C ASP A 59 21.94 -19.45 -3.63
N ALA A 60 23.00 -19.37 -4.45
CA ALA A 60 23.35 -18.21 -5.28
C ALA A 60 23.41 -16.87 -4.53
N PHE A 61 23.69 -16.87 -3.22
CA PHE A 61 23.79 -15.68 -2.39
C PHE A 61 24.83 -15.88 -1.29
N ASN A 62 25.75 -14.92 -1.14
CA ASN A 62 26.78 -14.89 -0.09
C ASN A 62 27.02 -13.46 0.40
N SER A 63 27.96 -13.28 1.32
CA SER A 63 28.24 -11.99 1.95
C SER A 63 28.64 -10.87 0.98
N SER A 64 29.23 -11.20 -0.19
CA SER A 64 29.62 -10.20 -1.19
C SER A 64 28.41 -9.58 -1.93
N HIS A 65 27.21 -10.14 -1.81
CA HIS A 65 25.99 -9.57 -2.36
C HIS A 65 25.36 -8.47 -1.49
N CYS A 66 25.84 -8.34 -0.23
CA CYS A 66 25.57 -7.17 0.59
C CYS A 66 26.62 -6.08 0.31
N ASN A 67 26.23 -4.85 0.48
CA ASN A 67 27.06 -3.67 0.25
C ASN A 67 26.58 -2.52 1.18
N LYS A 68 27.06 -1.28 0.95
CA LYS A 68 26.61 -0.14 1.77
C LYS A 68 25.15 0.27 1.52
N LYS A 69 24.48 -0.28 0.49
CA LYS A 69 23.04 -0.08 0.18
C LYS A 69 22.20 -1.20 0.76
N ILE A 70 22.51 -2.44 0.46
CA ILE A 70 21.93 -3.65 1.09
C ILE A 70 22.85 -4.03 2.23
N ILE A 71 22.55 -3.58 3.46
CA ILE A 71 23.41 -3.76 4.62
C ILE A 71 23.16 -5.06 5.38
N GLY A 72 22.11 -5.79 5.05
CA GLY A 72 21.76 -7.08 5.63
C GLY A 72 20.76 -7.82 4.78
N ALA A 73 20.79 -9.15 4.87
CA ALA A 73 19.85 -10.03 4.20
C ALA A 73 19.72 -11.34 4.97
N ARG A 74 18.49 -11.76 5.25
CA ARG A 74 18.15 -13.00 5.94
C ARG A 74 17.02 -13.73 5.23
N TYR A 75 16.82 -15.02 5.54
CA TYR A 75 15.65 -15.79 5.12
C TYR A 75 15.15 -16.69 6.23
N TYR A 76 13.85 -16.99 6.22
CA TYR A 76 13.14 -17.77 7.22
C TYR A 76 12.23 -18.75 6.49
N ILE A 77 12.30 -20.03 6.83
CA ILE A 77 11.65 -21.11 6.07
C ILE A 77 11.10 -22.23 6.96
N LYS A 78 11.29 -22.15 8.27
CA LYS A 78 10.93 -23.25 9.17
C LYS A 78 9.43 -23.55 9.16
N GLY A 79 8.57 -22.52 9.14
CA GLY A 79 7.13 -22.68 9.01
C GLY A 79 6.75 -23.33 7.69
N TYR A 80 7.37 -22.89 6.58
CA TYR A 80 7.17 -23.50 5.28
C TYR A 80 7.58 -24.98 5.26
N GLU A 81 8.79 -25.31 5.74
CA GLU A 81 9.31 -26.70 5.74
C GLU A 81 8.51 -27.61 6.68
N SER A 82 7.98 -27.08 7.76
CA SER A 82 7.08 -27.82 8.66
C SER A 82 5.78 -28.23 7.97
N TYR A 83 5.28 -27.45 7.03
CA TYR A 83 4.02 -27.68 6.33
C TYR A 83 4.17 -28.44 5.02
N TYR A 84 5.15 -28.06 4.18
CA TYR A 84 5.37 -28.61 2.84
C TYR A 84 6.56 -29.56 2.72
N GLY A 85 7.39 -29.68 3.77
CA GLY A 85 8.67 -30.35 3.70
C GLY A 85 9.77 -29.48 3.05
N PRO A 86 10.94 -30.06 2.75
CA PRO A 86 12.09 -29.32 2.22
C PRO A 86 11.78 -28.57 0.93
N LEU A 87 12.33 -27.36 0.80
CA LEU A 87 12.14 -26.52 -0.38
C LEU A 87 12.69 -27.19 -1.64
N ASN A 88 11.86 -27.27 -2.68
CA ASN A 88 12.34 -27.66 -4.00
C ASN A 88 13.17 -26.51 -4.63
N LYS A 89 14.48 -26.70 -4.73
CA LYS A 89 15.43 -25.70 -5.24
C LYS A 89 15.22 -25.31 -6.71
N THR A 90 14.45 -26.10 -7.48
CA THR A 90 14.06 -25.70 -8.83
C THR A 90 13.00 -24.59 -8.81
N LEU A 91 12.18 -24.52 -7.76
CA LEU A 91 11.12 -23.53 -7.61
C LEU A 91 11.63 -22.21 -7.02
N ASP A 92 12.55 -22.27 -6.04
CA ASP A 92 13.09 -21.08 -5.39
C ASP A 92 14.53 -21.26 -4.90
N PHE A 93 15.22 -20.16 -4.60
CA PHE A 93 16.54 -20.17 -3.97
C PHE A 93 16.40 -20.24 -2.44
N LEU A 94 17.03 -21.23 -1.80
CA LEU A 94 17.15 -21.29 -0.35
C LEU A 94 18.17 -20.24 0.14
N SER A 95 17.81 -18.98 0.02
CA SER A 95 18.65 -17.82 0.33
C SER A 95 17.83 -16.54 0.28
N PRO A 96 18.40 -15.37 0.67
CA PRO A 96 17.76 -14.06 0.50
C PRO A 96 17.57 -13.65 -0.98
N ARG A 97 18.07 -14.41 -1.96
CA ARG A 97 17.95 -14.09 -3.38
C ARG A 97 16.50 -14.21 -3.86
N ASP A 98 16.08 -13.25 -4.68
CA ASP A 98 14.73 -13.18 -5.25
C ASP A 98 14.62 -13.98 -6.55
N LYS A 99 13.79 -15.00 -6.58
CA LYS A 99 13.46 -15.80 -7.79
C LYS A 99 12.12 -15.41 -8.41
N ASP A 100 11.37 -14.55 -7.76
CA ASP A 100 10.02 -14.12 -8.15
C ASP A 100 9.96 -12.73 -8.79
N GLY A 101 10.70 -11.75 -8.24
CA GLY A 101 10.79 -10.37 -8.66
C GLY A 101 10.03 -9.37 -7.77
N HIS A 102 9.03 -9.82 -7.00
CA HIS A 102 8.23 -8.91 -6.17
C HIS A 102 9.05 -8.23 -5.08
N GLY A 103 9.97 -8.97 -4.40
CA GLY A 103 10.82 -8.40 -3.36
C GLY A 103 11.78 -7.34 -3.90
N THR A 104 12.38 -7.58 -5.05
CA THR A 104 13.22 -6.62 -5.77
C THR A 104 12.42 -5.37 -6.14
N HIS A 105 11.17 -5.56 -6.62
CA HIS A 105 10.29 -4.46 -7.01
C HIS A 105 9.94 -3.58 -5.81
N THR A 106 9.48 -4.15 -4.72
CA THR A 106 9.09 -3.41 -3.52
C THR A 106 10.31 -2.76 -2.84
N SER A 107 11.49 -3.46 -2.72
CA SER A 107 12.75 -2.89 -2.19
C SER A 107 13.19 -1.66 -2.95
N SER A 108 13.16 -1.73 -4.28
CA SER A 108 13.56 -0.61 -5.12
C SER A 108 12.52 0.52 -5.11
N THR A 109 11.25 0.23 -4.86
CA THR A 109 10.22 1.27 -4.66
C THR A 109 10.46 2.06 -3.39
N VAL A 110 10.87 1.41 -2.30
CA VAL A 110 11.23 2.14 -1.08
C VAL A 110 12.50 2.96 -1.26
N GLY A 111 13.59 2.31 -1.68
CA GLY A 111 14.91 2.86 -1.53
C GLY A 111 15.83 2.69 -2.74
N GLY A 112 15.31 2.34 -3.92
CA GLY A 112 16.12 2.21 -5.13
C GLY A 112 16.87 3.50 -5.46
N ARG A 113 18.14 3.37 -5.84
CA ARG A 113 18.97 4.47 -6.35
C ARG A 113 18.37 5.02 -7.63
N ARG A 114 18.72 6.26 -7.98
CA ARG A 114 18.35 6.85 -9.27
C ARG A 114 19.08 6.16 -10.40
N VAL A 115 18.32 5.50 -11.28
CA VAL A 115 18.85 4.78 -12.46
C VAL A 115 18.25 5.40 -13.71
N LYS A 116 19.13 5.98 -14.54
CA LYS A 116 18.73 6.58 -15.83
C LYS A 116 18.40 5.49 -16.85
N ASN A 117 17.58 5.83 -17.83
CA ASN A 117 17.19 4.96 -18.95
C ASN A 117 16.52 3.64 -18.49
N ALA A 118 15.84 3.67 -17.34
CA ALA A 118 15.00 2.55 -16.91
C ALA A 118 13.70 2.55 -17.71
N SER A 119 13.25 1.36 -18.10
CA SER A 119 11.96 1.15 -18.77
C SER A 119 11.49 -0.29 -18.56
N ALA A 120 10.18 -0.51 -18.66
CA ALA A 120 9.62 -1.86 -18.77
C ALA A 120 9.81 -2.42 -20.19
N VAL A 121 9.45 -3.70 -20.38
CA VAL A 121 9.41 -4.36 -21.71
C VAL A 121 8.74 -3.45 -22.73
N GLY A 122 9.32 -3.36 -23.92
CA GLY A 122 8.81 -2.49 -25.00
C GLY A 122 9.13 -1.00 -24.84
N GLY A 123 9.99 -0.61 -23.89
CA GLY A 123 10.38 0.78 -23.66
C GLY A 123 9.34 1.61 -22.90
N PHE A 124 8.32 0.95 -22.31
CA PHE A 124 7.26 1.66 -21.57
C PHE A 124 7.77 2.28 -20.28
N ALA A 125 7.19 3.43 -19.92
CA ALA A 125 7.56 4.23 -18.76
C ALA A 125 9.06 4.60 -18.74
N SER A 126 9.68 4.81 -19.91
CA SER A 126 11.09 5.18 -20.02
C SER A 126 11.39 6.46 -19.26
N GLY A 127 12.52 6.47 -18.52
CA GLY A 127 12.96 7.63 -17.75
C GLY A 127 13.98 7.28 -16.68
N THR A 128 13.98 8.03 -15.58
CA THR A 128 14.83 7.76 -14.41
C THR A 128 14.00 7.06 -13.33
N ALA A 129 14.27 5.79 -13.08
CA ALA A 129 13.69 5.08 -11.94
C ALA A 129 14.35 5.55 -10.64
N SER A 130 13.54 5.71 -9.58
CA SER A 130 14.01 6.09 -8.24
C SER A 130 13.04 5.60 -7.18
N GLY A 131 13.55 5.03 -6.10
CA GLY A 131 12.76 4.79 -4.90
C GLY A 131 12.40 6.09 -4.18
N GLY A 132 11.46 5.99 -3.22
CA GLY A 132 10.99 7.10 -2.39
C GLY A 132 12.11 7.72 -1.54
N ALA A 133 13.04 6.88 -1.04
CA ALA A 133 14.21 7.28 -0.25
C ALA A 133 15.51 6.72 -0.85
N PRO A 134 16.05 7.31 -1.93
CA PRO A 134 17.15 6.71 -2.70
C PRO A 134 18.44 6.48 -1.93
N LEU A 135 18.66 7.19 -0.81
CA LEU A 135 19.85 7.06 0.03
C LEU A 135 19.63 6.19 1.27
N VAL A 136 18.40 5.70 1.52
CA VAL A 136 18.14 4.77 2.62
C VAL A 136 18.94 3.47 2.44
N ARG A 137 19.33 2.87 3.53
CA ARG A 137 19.92 1.52 3.53
C ARG A 137 18.82 0.48 3.68
N LEU A 138 19.00 -0.65 3.04
CA LEU A 138 18.02 -1.72 2.98
C LEU A 138 18.54 -2.95 3.72
N ALA A 139 17.68 -3.58 4.50
CA ALA A 139 17.87 -4.91 5.04
C ALA A 139 16.69 -5.79 4.56
N ILE A 140 16.98 -6.98 4.10
CA ILE A 140 16.04 -7.88 3.43
C ILE A 140 15.79 -9.10 4.32
N TYR A 141 14.51 -9.41 4.55
CA TYR A 141 14.08 -10.55 5.36
C TYR A 141 13.06 -11.35 4.55
N LYS A 142 13.50 -12.44 3.93
CA LYS A 142 12.69 -13.27 3.06
C LYS A 142 11.92 -14.31 3.87
N VAL A 143 10.59 -14.31 3.76
CA VAL A 143 9.69 -15.20 4.50
C VAL A 143 8.67 -15.91 3.63
N CYS A 144 8.62 -15.59 2.33
CA CYS A 144 7.63 -16.16 1.42
C CYS A 144 8.31 -17.01 0.36
N TRP A 145 7.68 -18.14 0.03
CA TRP A 145 8.23 -19.20 -0.77
C TRP A 145 7.24 -19.72 -1.80
N ALA A 146 7.74 -20.34 -2.87
CA ALA A 146 6.91 -20.94 -3.91
C ALA A 146 5.99 -22.03 -3.34
N ILE A 147 4.74 -22.04 -3.77
CA ILE A 147 3.78 -23.10 -3.41
C ILE A 147 4.05 -24.33 -4.29
N PRO A 148 4.30 -25.52 -3.71
CA PRO A 148 4.50 -26.73 -4.48
C PRO A 148 3.32 -27.03 -5.42
N GLY A 149 3.59 -27.40 -6.65
CA GLY A 149 2.56 -27.74 -7.64
C GLY A 149 1.77 -26.57 -8.20
N LYS A 150 2.14 -25.32 -7.86
CA LYS A 150 1.54 -24.10 -8.42
C LYS A 150 2.51 -23.35 -9.34
N GLY A 151 1.98 -22.65 -10.33
CA GLY A 151 2.76 -21.73 -11.16
C GLY A 151 3.22 -20.50 -10.38
N LYS A 152 4.31 -19.85 -10.82
CA LYS A 152 4.78 -18.61 -10.20
C LYS A 152 3.74 -17.48 -10.25
N GLU A 153 2.89 -17.49 -11.26
CA GLU A 153 1.78 -16.55 -11.46
C GLU A 153 0.66 -16.72 -10.43
N ASP A 154 0.53 -17.89 -9.80
CA ASP A 154 -0.46 -18.20 -8.76
C ASP A 154 -0.07 -17.62 -7.39
N GLY A 155 1.17 -17.15 -7.25
CA GLY A 155 1.68 -16.49 -6.06
C GLY A 155 2.53 -17.41 -5.17
N ASN A 156 2.64 -17.05 -3.89
CA ASN A 156 3.48 -17.68 -2.89
C ASN A 156 2.76 -17.79 -1.57
N THR A 157 3.37 -18.54 -0.64
CA THR A 157 2.90 -18.65 0.73
C THR A 157 3.92 -18.08 1.70
N CYS A 158 3.44 -17.54 2.80
CA CYS A 158 4.23 -17.02 3.93
C CYS A 158 3.60 -17.57 5.20
N PHE A 159 4.42 -18.02 6.14
CA PHE A 159 3.96 -18.62 7.40
C PHE A 159 4.14 -17.62 8.55
N GLU A 160 3.21 -17.63 9.50
CA GLU A 160 3.19 -16.68 10.62
C GLU A 160 4.45 -16.75 11.46
N GLU A 161 4.96 -17.98 11.71
CA GLU A 161 6.18 -18.23 12.46
C GLU A 161 7.42 -17.62 11.79
N ASP A 162 7.51 -17.76 10.46
CA ASP A 162 8.60 -17.21 9.69
C ASP A 162 8.54 -15.68 9.64
N MET A 163 7.33 -15.12 9.56
CA MET A 163 7.10 -13.67 9.59
C MET A 163 7.46 -13.08 10.96
N LEU A 164 7.00 -13.71 12.04
CA LEU A 164 7.25 -13.24 13.39
C LEU A 164 8.75 -13.28 13.73
N ALA A 165 9.43 -14.40 13.43
CA ALA A 165 10.88 -14.52 13.62
C ALA A 165 11.67 -13.47 12.83
N ALA A 166 11.23 -13.15 11.62
CA ALA A 166 11.85 -12.14 10.79
C ALA A 166 11.66 -10.72 11.35
N ILE A 167 10.49 -10.40 11.89
CA ILE A 167 10.23 -9.10 12.53
C ILE A 167 11.08 -8.96 13.79
N ASP A 168 11.20 -10.01 14.61
CA ASP A 168 12.01 -10.01 15.81
C ASP A 168 13.50 -9.76 15.50
N ASP A 169 14.05 -10.49 14.54
CA ASP A 169 15.43 -10.29 14.09
C ASP A 169 15.65 -8.88 13.53
N ALA A 170 14.70 -8.34 12.80
CA ALA A 170 14.80 -7.02 12.26
C ALA A 170 14.84 -5.93 13.34
N ILE A 171 14.01 -6.07 14.37
CA ILE A 171 14.04 -5.19 15.54
C ILE A 171 15.40 -5.30 16.24
N ALA A 172 15.93 -6.52 16.40
CA ALA A 172 17.22 -6.78 17.02
C ALA A 172 18.39 -6.26 16.18
N ASP A 173 18.32 -6.37 14.87
CA ASP A 173 19.31 -5.85 13.91
C ASP A 173 19.33 -4.31 13.90
N GLY A 174 18.27 -3.66 14.38
CA GLY A 174 18.21 -2.20 14.57
C GLY A 174 17.65 -1.45 13.36
N VAL A 175 16.58 -1.96 12.73
CA VAL A 175 15.85 -1.22 11.70
C VAL A 175 15.01 -0.08 12.29
N ASP A 176 14.84 1.01 11.55
CA ASP A 176 13.98 2.15 11.94
C ASP A 176 12.57 2.07 11.34
N VAL A 177 12.42 1.36 10.21
CA VAL A 177 11.15 1.24 9.48
C VAL A 177 10.99 -0.18 8.95
N LEU A 178 9.80 -0.74 9.14
CA LEU A 178 9.32 -1.98 8.54
C LEU A 178 8.33 -1.64 7.42
N SER A 179 8.59 -2.11 6.20
CA SER A 179 7.66 -2.03 5.07
C SER A 179 7.24 -3.45 4.70
N ILE A 180 6.00 -3.79 5.00
CA ILE A 180 5.48 -5.16 4.90
C ILE A 180 4.38 -5.20 3.84
N SER A 181 4.71 -5.74 2.66
CA SER A 181 3.77 -5.89 1.55
C SER A 181 3.08 -7.25 1.57
N ILE A 182 2.60 -7.66 2.74
CA ILE A 182 1.86 -8.91 3.01
C ILE A 182 0.48 -8.58 3.61
N GLY A 183 -0.49 -9.45 3.41
CA GLY A 183 -1.78 -9.40 4.07
C GLY A 183 -2.57 -10.69 3.80
N THR A 184 -3.46 -11.02 4.68
CA THR A 184 -4.41 -12.14 4.53
C THR A 184 -5.68 -11.65 3.84
N ALA A 185 -6.38 -12.53 3.12
CA ALA A 185 -7.70 -12.20 2.56
C ALA A 185 -8.75 -12.02 3.66
N ASN A 186 -8.57 -12.75 4.76
CA ASN A 186 -9.44 -12.71 5.92
C ASN A 186 -8.58 -12.29 7.12
N PRO A 187 -8.75 -11.06 7.65
CA PRO A 187 -8.01 -10.62 8.82
C PRO A 187 -8.39 -11.47 10.04
N THR A 188 -7.38 -11.81 10.82
CA THR A 188 -7.52 -12.56 12.08
C THR A 188 -7.47 -11.62 13.29
N PRO A 189 -7.95 -12.02 14.46
CA PRO A 189 -7.76 -11.26 15.71
C PRO A 189 -6.28 -10.92 15.95
N PHE A 190 -6.02 -9.78 16.60
CA PHE A 190 -4.66 -9.25 16.75
C PHE A 190 -3.69 -10.17 17.52
N ASP A 191 -4.19 -11.06 18.36
CA ASP A 191 -3.41 -12.06 19.10
C ASP A 191 -3.11 -13.34 18.29
N GLN A 192 -3.66 -13.45 17.07
CA GLN A 192 -3.45 -14.55 16.14
C GLN A 192 -2.80 -14.10 14.82
N ASP A 193 -2.54 -12.80 14.67
CA ASP A 193 -1.90 -12.20 13.50
C ASP A 193 -0.44 -11.90 13.83
N GLY A 194 0.49 -12.69 13.29
CA GLY A 194 1.94 -12.55 13.53
C GLY A 194 2.48 -11.18 13.10
N ILE A 195 1.89 -10.56 12.06
CA ILE A 195 2.28 -9.19 11.65
C ILE A 195 1.82 -8.19 12.71
N ALA A 196 0.58 -8.32 13.22
CA ALA A 196 0.08 -7.43 14.27
C ALA A 196 0.89 -7.56 15.56
N ILE A 197 1.19 -8.80 16.00
CA ILE A 197 2.02 -9.08 17.19
C ILE A 197 3.42 -8.48 17.01
N GLY A 198 4.12 -8.84 15.95
CA GLY A 198 5.48 -8.35 15.67
C GLY A 198 5.52 -6.82 15.52
N ALA A 199 4.52 -6.22 14.85
CA ALA A 199 4.41 -4.77 14.71
C ALA A 199 4.20 -4.05 16.04
N LEU A 200 3.46 -4.64 17.00
CA LEU A 200 3.30 -4.08 18.35
C LEU A 200 4.65 -4.04 19.10
N HIS A 201 5.45 -5.10 18.96
CA HIS A 201 6.82 -5.15 19.51
C HIS A 201 7.75 -4.14 18.81
N ALA A 202 7.61 -3.97 17.49
CA ALA A 202 8.36 -2.99 16.73
C ALA A 202 8.08 -1.55 17.22
N VAL A 203 6.82 -1.20 17.42
CA VAL A 203 6.40 0.11 17.94
C VAL A 203 6.93 0.36 19.35
N LYS A 204 6.99 -0.67 20.21
CA LYS A 204 7.65 -0.58 21.53
C LYS A 204 9.12 -0.15 21.44
N ARG A 205 9.79 -0.45 20.30
CA ARG A 205 11.16 -0.05 19.99
C ARG A 205 11.24 1.17 19.08
N ASN A 206 10.12 1.88 18.94
CA ASN A 206 10.01 3.08 18.09
C ASN A 206 10.28 2.83 16.60
N VAL A 207 10.06 1.61 16.11
CA VAL A 207 10.13 1.23 14.70
C VAL A 207 8.78 1.53 14.04
N VAL A 208 8.80 2.24 12.92
CA VAL A 208 7.59 2.54 12.14
C VAL A 208 7.22 1.32 11.30
N VAL A 209 5.95 0.92 11.31
CA VAL A 209 5.47 -0.23 10.53
C VAL A 209 4.43 0.23 9.52
N ALA A 210 4.71 0.05 8.23
CA ALA A 210 3.79 0.27 7.12
C ALA A 210 3.43 -1.08 6.48
N CYS A 211 2.13 -1.34 6.30
CA CYS A 211 1.63 -2.57 5.68
C CYS A 211 0.65 -2.27 4.54
N SER A 212 0.56 -3.19 3.59
CA SER A 212 -0.43 -3.13 2.51
C SER A 212 -1.84 -3.38 3.02
N ALA A 213 -2.84 -2.64 2.48
CA ALA A 213 -4.25 -2.79 2.86
C ALA A 213 -4.91 -4.07 2.33
N GLY A 214 -4.27 -4.76 1.37
CA GLY A 214 -4.82 -5.93 0.68
C GLY A 214 -5.38 -5.62 -0.71
N ASN A 215 -5.62 -6.67 -1.51
CA ASN A 215 -6.03 -6.56 -2.91
C ASN A 215 -7.39 -7.25 -3.18
N SER A 216 -8.27 -7.26 -2.19
CA SER A 216 -9.59 -7.91 -2.25
C SER A 216 -10.76 -6.93 -2.50
N GLY A 217 -10.45 -5.68 -2.90
CA GLY A 217 -11.48 -4.71 -3.33
C GLY A 217 -12.19 -5.13 -4.63
N PRO A 218 -13.24 -4.41 -5.00
CA PRO A 218 -13.80 -3.20 -4.40
C PRO A 218 -14.84 -3.44 -3.28
N ALA A 219 -15.07 -4.68 -2.86
CA ALA A 219 -16.00 -4.97 -1.78
C ALA A 219 -15.58 -4.28 -0.46
N PRO A 220 -16.53 -3.79 0.35
CA PRO A 220 -16.23 -3.25 1.68
C PRO A 220 -15.78 -4.37 2.64
N ALA A 221 -15.19 -3.98 3.76
CA ALA A 221 -14.75 -4.87 4.83
C ALA A 221 -13.75 -5.97 4.40
N THR A 222 -12.84 -5.61 3.48
CA THR A 222 -11.85 -6.53 2.90
C THR A 222 -10.41 -6.22 3.33
N LEU A 223 -10.23 -5.33 4.31
CA LEU A 223 -8.91 -4.88 4.76
C LEU A 223 -8.05 -6.00 5.34
N SER A 224 -6.78 -5.99 4.97
CA SER A 224 -5.69 -6.65 5.70
C SER A 224 -4.99 -5.66 6.63
N ASN A 225 -4.27 -6.18 7.63
CA ASN A 225 -3.42 -5.38 8.53
C ASN A 225 -4.13 -4.21 9.24
N PRO A 226 -5.27 -4.43 9.92
CA PRO A 226 -6.06 -3.34 10.49
C PRO A 226 -5.55 -2.82 11.85
N ALA A 227 -4.45 -3.36 12.40
CA ALA A 227 -3.97 -2.99 13.73
C ALA A 227 -3.64 -1.49 13.84
N PRO A 228 -4.05 -0.80 14.94
CA PRO A 228 -3.89 0.66 15.03
C PRO A 228 -2.46 1.14 15.18
N TRP A 229 -1.51 0.26 15.52
CA TRP A 229 -0.07 0.55 15.55
C TRP A 229 0.62 0.37 14.20
N ILE A 230 -0.09 -0.06 13.16
CA ILE A 230 0.38 -0.21 11.77
C ILE A 230 -0.15 0.94 10.93
N ILE A 231 0.64 1.44 9.98
CA ILE A 231 0.16 2.33 8.90
C ILE A 231 -0.36 1.45 7.76
N THR A 232 -1.66 1.34 7.62
CA THR A 232 -2.31 0.53 6.58
C THR A 232 -2.49 1.36 5.31
N VAL A 233 -1.94 0.89 4.19
CA VAL A 233 -1.78 1.69 2.97
C VAL A 233 -2.64 1.17 1.84
N GLY A 234 -3.60 1.98 1.38
CA GLY A 234 -4.41 1.75 0.19
C GLY A 234 -3.67 2.07 -1.11
N ALA A 235 -4.22 1.63 -2.25
CA ALA A 235 -3.63 1.81 -3.57
C ALA A 235 -4.42 2.79 -4.43
N SER A 236 -3.73 3.79 -4.99
CA SER A 236 -4.25 4.71 -5.99
C SER A 236 -3.44 4.66 -7.29
N SER A 237 -3.98 5.30 -8.33
CA SER A 237 -3.29 5.49 -9.61
C SER A 237 -2.16 6.53 -9.50
N VAL A 238 -1.36 6.58 -10.56
CA VAL A 238 -0.48 7.70 -10.91
C VAL A 238 -1.04 8.44 -12.12
N ASP A 239 -0.48 9.60 -12.44
CA ASP A 239 -0.80 10.40 -13.62
C ASP A 239 -0.13 9.87 -14.92
N ARG A 240 0.08 8.56 -15.02
CA ARG A 240 0.66 7.88 -16.16
C ARG A 240 -0.21 6.70 -16.56
N ILE A 241 -0.58 6.62 -17.86
CA ILE A 241 -1.30 5.49 -18.43
C ILE A 241 -0.55 4.93 -19.65
N PHE A 242 -0.90 3.71 -20.02
CA PHE A 242 -0.43 3.04 -21.23
C PHE A 242 -1.62 2.92 -22.17
N LEU A 243 -1.68 3.80 -23.16
CA LEU A 243 -2.80 3.89 -24.08
C LEU A 243 -2.54 3.05 -25.33
N SER A 244 -3.39 2.05 -25.55
CA SER A 244 -3.39 1.21 -26.76
C SER A 244 -4.82 1.17 -27.33
N PRO A 245 -5.19 2.13 -28.19
CA PRO A 245 -6.54 2.20 -28.74
C PRO A 245 -6.91 0.96 -29.55
N VAL A 246 -8.19 0.58 -29.49
CA VAL A 246 -8.80 -0.42 -30.36
C VAL A 246 -9.62 0.31 -31.43
N VAL A 247 -9.32 0.05 -32.69
CA VAL A 247 -10.12 0.53 -33.82
C VAL A 247 -10.97 -0.63 -34.34
N LEU A 248 -12.28 -0.44 -34.36
CA LEU A 248 -13.27 -1.48 -34.72
C LEU A 248 -13.74 -1.38 -36.17
N GLY A 249 -13.90 -2.51 -36.82
CA GLY A 249 -14.56 -2.66 -38.12
C GLY A 249 -15.42 -3.95 -38.09
N ASN A 250 -16.62 -4.01 -38.13
CA ASN A 250 -17.79 -4.91 -37.93
C ASN A 250 -17.67 -6.46 -37.74
N GLY A 251 -18.04 -7.02 -36.59
CA GLY A 251 -18.80 -8.21 -36.05
C GLY A 251 -18.09 -9.52 -35.64
N VAL A 252 -18.57 -10.25 -34.63
CA VAL A 252 -18.84 -11.65 -34.16
C VAL A 252 -18.43 -12.04 -32.72
N LYS A 253 -19.32 -12.79 -32.04
CA LYS A 253 -19.33 -13.25 -30.63
C LYS A 253 -18.42 -14.41 -30.29
N ILE A 254 -17.88 -14.44 -29.05
CA ILE A 254 -17.39 -15.67 -28.40
C ILE A 254 -17.70 -15.63 -26.88
N THR A 255 -18.32 -16.72 -26.36
CA THR A 255 -18.47 -17.01 -24.92
C THR A 255 -17.42 -18.05 -24.54
N VAL A 256 -16.75 -17.93 -23.38
CA VAL A 256 -15.53 -18.72 -23.07
C VAL A 256 -15.71 -19.61 -21.84
N SER A 257 -15.37 -20.91 -22.00
CA SER A 257 -14.82 -21.79 -20.96
C SER A 257 -13.58 -22.44 -21.52
N SER A 258 -13.04 -22.86 -22.36
CA SER A 258 -11.75 -23.06 -23.02
C SER A 258 -11.84 -22.53 -24.45
N LEU A 259 -10.78 -21.88 -24.91
CA LEU A 259 -10.79 -21.37 -26.28
C LEU A 259 -10.62 -22.53 -27.26
N SER A 260 -11.63 -22.75 -28.11
CA SER A 260 -11.47 -23.64 -29.26
C SER A 260 -10.48 -23.01 -30.25
N PRO A 261 -9.38 -23.69 -30.60
CA PRO A 261 -8.44 -23.20 -31.61
C PRO A 261 -9.11 -22.84 -32.93
N GLU A 262 -10.13 -23.59 -33.37
CA GLU A 262 -10.90 -23.34 -34.59
C GLU A 262 -11.59 -21.99 -34.59
N LYS A 263 -12.05 -21.54 -33.40
CA LYS A 263 -12.73 -20.25 -33.22
C LYS A 263 -11.77 -19.09 -33.01
N ALA A 264 -10.59 -19.32 -32.46
CA ALA A 264 -9.60 -18.31 -32.07
C ALA A 264 -8.52 -18.05 -33.12
N LYS A 265 -8.12 -19.07 -33.89
CA LYS A 265 -7.02 -19.00 -34.86
C LYS A 265 -7.19 -17.83 -35.83
N GLY A 266 -6.14 -17.01 -35.90
CA GLY A 266 -6.07 -15.84 -36.79
C GLY A 266 -6.97 -14.67 -36.39
N LYS A 267 -7.53 -14.66 -35.15
CA LYS A 267 -8.45 -13.60 -34.67
C LYS A 267 -7.91 -12.83 -33.48
N ILE A 268 -8.38 -11.60 -33.32
CA ILE A 268 -8.27 -10.85 -32.07
C ILE A 268 -9.40 -11.33 -31.14
N VAL A 269 -9.04 -11.86 -29.97
CA VAL A 269 -9.99 -12.43 -29.01
C VAL A 269 -10.20 -11.48 -27.85
N MET A 270 -11.47 -11.21 -27.52
CA MET A 270 -11.83 -10.45 -26.34
C MET A 270 -12.21 -11.38 -25.19
N CYS A 271 -11.60 -11.18 -24.01
CA CYS A 271 -11.98 -11.83 -22.76
C CYS A 271 -12.33 -10.79 -21.70
N LEU A 272 -13.18 -11.15 -20.74
CA LEU A 272 -13.50 -10.30 -19.60
C LEU A 272 -12.58 -10.61 -18.40
N ARG A 273 -12.30 -9.61 -17.59
CA ARG A 273 -11.69 -9.80 -16.25
C ARG A 273 -12.65 -10.63 -15.37
N GLY A 274 -12.10 -11.44 -14.50
CA GLY A 274 -12.81 -12.34 -13.59
C GLY A 274 -11.88 -13.48 -13.17
N ASN A 275 -12.35 -14.71 -13.22
CA ASN A 275 -11.58 -15.89 -12.83
C ASN A 275 -10.27 -16.04 -13.62
N GLY A 276 -9.19 -16.45 -12.95
CA GLY A 276 -7.85 -16.63 -13.50
C GLY A 276 -7.06 -15.33 -13.68
N THR A 277 -5.77 -15.47 -13.97
CA THR A 277 -4.85 -14.32 -14.12
C THR A 277 -5.05 -13.64 -15.48
N ARG A 278 -4.81 -12.33 -15.55
CA ARG A 278 -4.92 -11.55 -16.79
C ARG A 278 -3.93 -12.03 -17.85
N VAL A 279 -2.68 -12.29 -17.42
CA VAL A 279 -1.62 -12.81 -18.31
C VAL A 279 -1.92 -14.22 -18.80
N GLY A 280 -2.48 -15.10 -17.93
CA GLY A 280 -2.91 -16.45 -18.31
C GLY A 280 -4.01 -16.46 -19.38
N LYS A 281 -4.97 -15.49 -19.34
CA LYS A 281 -5.97 -15.34 -20.41
C LYS A 281 -5.31 -14.99 -21.75
N GLY A 282 -4.34 -14.07 -21.77
CA GLY A 282 -3.60 -13.75 -22.98
C GLY A 282 -2.78 -14.94 -23.51
N MET A 283 -2.20 -15.73 -22.59
CA MET A 283 -1.48 -16.95 -22.98
C MET A 283 -2.39 -18.00 -23.60
N GLU A 284 -3.60 -18.19 -23.05
CA GLU A 284 -4.60 -19.10 -23.61
C GLU A 284 -5.04 -18.66 -25.01
N VAL A 285 -5.22 -17.35 -25.24
CA VAL A 285 -5.50 -16.81 -26.58
C VAL A 285 -4.35 -17.14 -27.54
N LYS A 286 -3.11 -16.98 -27.13
CA LYS A 286 -1.92 -17.33 -27.92
C LYS A 286 -1.88 -18.84 -28.22
N ARG A 287 -2.11 -19.71 -27.20
CA ARG A 287 -2.16 -21.16 -27.34
C ARG A 287 -3.22 -21.60 -28.38
N ALA A 288 -4.37 -20.94 -28.37
CA ALA A 288 -5.46 -21.19 -29.32
C ALA A 288 -5.23 -20.58 -30.73
N GLY A 289 -4.04 -20.03 -31.01
CA GLY A 289 -3.69 -19.44 -32.31
C GLY A 289 -4.28 -18.06 -32.57
N GLY A 290 -4.79 -17.36 -31.55
CA GLY A 290 -5.21 -15.96 -31.65
C GLY A 290 -4.02 -15.04 -31.94
N ILE A 291 -4.27 -14.00 -32.74
CA ILE A 291 -3.25 -13.02 -33.16
C ILE A 291 -3.25 -11.74 -32.33
N GLY A 292 -4.26 -11.54 -31.48
CA GLY A 292 -4.38 -10.40 -30.58
C GLY A 292 -5.37 -10.66 -29.46
N PHE A 293 -5.26 -9.86 -28.39
CA PHE A 293 -6.02 -10.04 -27.16
C PHE A 293 -6.57 -8.70 -26.66
N ILE A 294 -7.87 -8.64 -26.36
CA ILE A 294 -8.53 -7.51 -25.72
C ILE A 294 -9.04 -7.97 -24.36
N LEU A 295 -8.57 -7.37 -23.28
CA LEU A 295 -9.06 -7.62 -21.94
C LEU A 295 -10.09 -6.56 -21.53
N GLY A 296 -11.37 -6.93 -21.50
CA GLY A 296 -12.44 -6.05 -21.03
C GLY A 296 -12.58 -6.11 -19.50
N ASN A 297 -12.65 -4.96 -18.87
CA ASN A 297 -12.95 -4.88 -17.44
C ASN A 297 -14.34 -5.40 -17.12
N SER A 298 -14.52 -5.99 -15.93
CA SER A 298 -15.84 -6.20 -15.32
C SER A 298 -16.38 -4.86 -14.78
N LYS A 299 -17.68 -4.81 -14.44
CA LYS A 299 -18.29 -3.63 -13.82
C LYS A 299 -17.54 -3.19 -12.56
N ALA A 300 -17.10 -4.14 -11.73
CA ALA A 300 -16.36 -3.88 -10.51
C ALA A 300 -14.97 -3.26 -10.74
N ASN A 301 -14.36 -3.48 -11.89
CA ASN A 301 -13.06 -2.88 -12.24
C ASN A 301 -13.19 -1.51 -12.92
N GLY A 302 -14.37 -1.14 -13.43
CA GLY A 302 -14.65 0.18 -14.01
C GLY A 302 -13.62 0.63 -15.05
N ASN A 303 -12.98 1.76 -14.78
CA ASN A 303 -11.98 2.40 -15.66
C ASN A 303 -10.52 2.01 -15.31
N GLU A 304 -10.29 1.12 -14.35
CA GLU A 304 -8.96 0.69 -13.96
C GLU A 304 -8.28 -0.15 -15.05
N LEU A 305 -7.28 0.42 -15.72
CA LEU A 305 -6.47 -0.28 -16.72
C LEU A 305 -5.12 -0.70 -16.12
N ALA A 306 -5.02 -1.97 -15.72
CA ALA A 306 -3.76 -2.56 -15.30
C ALA A 306 -2.93 -2.97 -16.53
N ALA A 307 -1.66 -2.57 -16.56
CA ALA A 307 -0.73 -2.94 -17.61
C ALA A 307 -0.11 -4.31 -17.33
N ASP A 308 -0.15 -5.18 -18.32
CA ASP A 308 0.44 -6.52 -18.29
C ASP A 308 1.33 -6.76 -19.52
N ALA A 309 2.44 -7.44 -19.33
CA ALA A 309 3.43 -7.71 -20.38
C ALA A 309 3.05 -8.95 -21.21
N HIS A 310 1.90 -8.99 -21.86
CA HIS A 310 1.41 -10.12 -22.65
C HIS A 310 2.41 -10.61 -23.72
N LEU A 311 2.30 -11.89 -24.10
CA LEU A 311 3.16 -12.56 -25.09
C LEU A 311 2.59 -12.49 -26.53
N LEU A 312 1.56 -11.68 -26.74
CA LEU A 312 0.94 -11.36 -28.02
C LEU A 312 0.45 -9.90 -27.98
N PRO A 313 0.16 -9.27 -29.12
CA PRO A 313 -0.43 -7.94 -29.15
C PRO A 313 -1.70 -7.89 -28.28
N ALA A 314 -1.72 -7.02 -27.27
CA ALA A 314 -2.80 -6.99 -26.30
C ALA A 314 -3.11 -5.57 -25.83
N THR A 315 -4.37 -5.36 -25.42
CA THR A 315 -4.81 -4.13 -24.78
C THR A 315 -5.89 -4.42 -23.73
N ALA A 316 -5.96 -3.57 -22.70
CA ALA A 316 -7.05 -3.57 -21.74
C ALA A 316 -8.00 -2.41 -22.03
N VAL A 317 -9.31 -2.63 -21.84
CA VAL A 317 -10.34 -1.61 -22.03
C VAL A 317 -11.25 -1.51 -20.80
N SER A 318 -11.76 -0.29 -20.53
CA SER A 318 -12.72 -0.07 -19.46
C SER A 318 -13.99 -0.91 -19.64
N TYR A 319 -14.78 -1.04 -18.57
CA TYR A 319 -16.05 -1.75 -18.63
C TYR A 319 -16.96 -1.21 -19.74
N GLU A 320 -17.14 0.11 -19.82
CA GLU A 320 -18.00 0.73 -20.83
C GLU A 320 -17.50 0.47 -22.26
N ASN A 321 -16.21 0.63 -22.49
CA ASN A 321 -15.62 0.35 -23.80
C ASN A 321 -15.70 -1.15 -24.13
N GLY A 322 -15.55 -2.02 -23.13
CA GLY A 322 -15.79 -3.45 -23.29
C GLY A 322 -17.21 -3.76 -23.75
N ILE A 323 -18.23 -3.13 -23.14
CA ILE A 323 -19.64 -3.27 -23.55
C ILE A 323 -19.87 -2.73 -24.97
N ARG A 324 -19.25 -1.59 -25.34
CA ARG A 324 -19.33 -1.04 -26.72
C ARG A 324 -18.72 -2.02 -27.73
N ILE A 325 -17.56 -2.61 -27.42
CA ILE A 325 -16.92 -3.63 -28.27
C ILE A 325 -17.82 -4.86 -28.39
N LEU A 326 -18.40 -5.35 -27.29
CA LEU A 326 -19.33 -6.50 -27.33
C LEU A 326 -20.58 -6.22 -28.14
N LYS A 327 -21.20 -5.05 -27.98
CA LYS A 327 -22.35 -4.63 -28.80
C LYS A 327 -22.01 -4.61 -30.29
N TYR A 328 -20.87 -4.03 -30.63
CA TYR A 328 -20.36 -4.00 -31.97
C TYR A 328 -20.08 -5.42 -32.51
N ILE A 329 -19.43 -6.29 -31.76
CA ILE A 329 -19.21 -7.71 -32.08
C ILE A 329 -20.55 -8.40 -32.37
N ASN A 330 -21.61 -8.07 -31.68
CA ASN A 330 -22.92 -8.72 -31.81
C ASN A 330 -23.79 -8.19 -32.97
N SER A 331 -23.55 -6.96 -33.38
CA SER A 331 -24.40 -6.28 -34.38
C SER A 331 -23.91 -6.45 -35.82
N SER A 332 -22.79 -7.12 -36.05
CA SER A 332 -22.15 -7.10 -37.35
C SER A 332 -21.77 -8.49 -37.88
N LYS A 333 -21.89 -8.68 -39.20
CA LYS A 333 -21.68 -9.99 -39.86
C LYS A 333 -20.21 -10.38 -40.03
N ALA A 334 -19.26 -9.44 -40.03
CA ALA A 334 -17.81 -9.70 -40.18
C ALA A 334 -16.93 -8.70 -39.41
N PRO A 335 -16.74 -8.91 -38.06
CA PRO A 335 -16.03 -7.97 -37.20
C PRO A 335 -14.54 -7.88 -37.47
N LYS A 336 -14.06 -6.68 -37.65
CA LYS A 336 -12.64 -6.40 -37.75
C LYS A 336 -12.23 -5.48 -36.62
N ALA A 337 -11.05 -5.69 -36.06
CA ALA A 337 -10.45 -4.80 -35.09
C ALA A 337 -8.96 -4.64 -35.38
N TYR A 338 -8.44 -3.51 -34.99
CA TYR A 338 -7.01 -3.19 -35.05
C TYR A 338 -6.56 -2.70 -33.67
N ILE A 339 -5.51 -3.29 -33.11
CA ILE A 339 -4.90 -2.86 -31.85
C ILE A 339 -3.77 -1.89 -32.21
N VAL A 340 -3.92 -0.62 -31.86
CA VAL A 340 -2.89 0.39 -32.06
C VAL A 340 -1.74 0.14 -31.10
N PRO A 341 -0.45 0.22 -31.52
CA PRO A 341 0.67 0.08 -30.62
C PRO A 341 0.56 1.01 -29.40
N ALA A 342 0.79 0.47 -28.22
CA ALA A 342 0.66 1.21 -26.97
C ALA A 342 1.68 2.34 -26.85
N LYS A 343 1.28 3.43 -26.19
CA LYS A 343 2.15 4.57 -25.87
C LYS A 343 2.04 4.91 -24.39
N THR A 344 3.15 5.35 -23.80
CA THR A 344 3.15 5.95 -22.46
C THR A 344 2.62 7.38 -22.55
N ILE A 345 1.54 7.68 -21.84
CA ILE A 345 0.97 9.03 -21.70
C ILE A 345 1.20 9.50 -20.27
N LEU A 346 1.78 10.68 -20.12
CA LEU A 346 1.99 11.36 -18.84
C LEU A 346 0.89 12.41 -18.64
N ASP A 347 0.76 12.88 -17.40
CA ASP A 347 -0.21 13.89 -16.96
C ASP A 347 -1.67 13.52 -17.29
N SER A 348 -1.97 12.21 -17.27
CA SER A 348 -3.34 11.71 -17.47
C SER A 348 -4.26 12.13 -16.33
N LYS A 349 -5.49 12.51 -16.67
CA LYS A 349 -6.52 12.94 -15.71
C LYS A 349 -7.79 12.08 -15.84
N PRO A 350 -8.54 11.86 -14.75
CA PRO A 350 -8.26 12.27 -13.36
C PRO A 350 -7.14 11.43 -12.72
N ALA A 351 -6.32 12.07 -11.87
CA ALA A 351 -5.30 11.38 -11.09
C ALA A 351 -5.04 12.13 -9.77
N PRO A 352 -4.85 11.40 -8.62
CA PRO A 352 -5.03 9.95 -8.51
C PRO A 352 -6.51 9.54 -8.41
N PHE A 353 -6.85 8.32 -8.82
CA PHE A 353 -8.10 7.64 -8.47
C PHE A 353 -7.77 6.36 -7.68
N MET A 354 -8.72 5.87 -6.87
CA MET A 354 -8.52 4.64 -6.09
C MET A 354 -8.59 3.41 -6.99
N ALA A 355 -7.60 2.52 -6.85
CA ALA A 355 -7.59 1.26 -7.59
C ALA A 355 -8.73 0.35 -7.12
N ALA A 356 -9.43 -0.29 -8.07
CA ALA A 356 -10.56 -1.17 -7.77
C ALA A 356 -10.16 -2.35 -6.87
N PHE A 357 -8.94 -2.88 -7.05
CA PHE A 357 -8.44 -3.99 -6.24
C PHE A 357 -8.10 -3.60 -4.80
N SER A 358 -7.88 -2.31 -4.50
CA SER A 358 -7.52 -1.88 -3.16
C SER A 358 -8.58 -2.28 -2.15
N SER A 359 -8.20 -3.05 -1.13
CA SER A 359 -9.10 -3.43 -0.04
C SER A 359 -9.62 -2.20 0.69
N ARG A 360 -10.84 -2.30 1.23
CA ARG A 360 -11.60 -1.19 1.81
C ARG A 360 -12.05 -1.48 3.23
N GLY A 361 -12.18 -0.43 4.04
CA GLY A 361 -12.86 -0.47 5.33
C GLY A 361 -14.38 -0.73 5.21
N PRO A 362 -15.07 -0.78 6.36
CA PRO A 362 -14.52 -0.73 7.72
C PRO A 362 -13.71 -1.98 8.08
N SER A 363 -12.88 -1.90 9.15
CA SER A 363 -12.22 -3.08 9.70
C SER A 363 -13.24 -4.00 10.36
N THR A 364 -13.16 -5.30 10.10
CA THR A 364 -14.00 -6.32 10.77
C THR A 364 -13.48 -6.65 12.16
N ILE A 365 -12.20 -6.41 12.45
CA ILE A 365 -11.57 -6.70 13.74
C ILE A 365 -11.71 -5.51 14.70
N SER A 366 -11.56 -4.28 14.19
CA SER A 366 -11.62 -3.06 15.00
C SER A 366 -12.31 -1.94 14.23
N PRO A 367 -13.65 -1.92 14.21
CA PRO A 367 -14.43 -0.91 13.49
C PRO A 367 -14.31 0.50 14.12
N ASP A 368 -13.83 0.62 15.38
CA ASP A 368 -13.53 1.88 16.05
C ASP A 368 -12.31 2.62 15.49
N ILE A 369 -11.55 1.97 14.61
CA ILE A 369 -10.38 2.56 13.95
C ILE A 369 -10.64 2.67 12.45
N LEU A 370 -10.57 3.91 11.93
CA LEU A 370 -10.72 4.14 10.49
C LEU A 370 -9.50 3.59 9.75
N LYS A 371 -9.74 2.65 8.85
CA LYS A 371 -8.74 2.02 7.98
C LYS A 371 -9.24 1.93 6.53
N PRO A 372 -8.35 2.02 5.52
CA PRO A 372 -6.90 2.24 5.63
C PRO A 372 -6.57 3.62 6.23
N ASP A 373 -5.31 3.83 6.62
CA ASP A 373 -4.87 5.13 7.16
C ASP A 373 -4.68 6.18 6.08
N ILE A 374 -4.12 5.75 4.94
CA ILE A 374 -3.67 6.63 3.87
C ILE A 374 -3.58 5.85 2.56
N THR A 375 -3.56 6.54 1.43
CA THR A 375 -3.30 5.92 0.14
C THR A 375 -2.04 6.46 -0.54
N ALA A 376 -1.40 5.61 -1.34
CA ALA A 376 -0.21 5.94 -2.12
C ALA A 376 -0.26 5.26 -3.50
N PRO A 377 0.61 5.63 -4.46
CA PRO A 377 0.65 5.01 -5.78
C PRO A 377 0.82 3.50 -5.72
N GLY A 378 -0.12 2.75 -6.32
CA GLY A 378 -0.10 1.29 -6.35
C GLY A 378 -0.53 0.68 -7.69
N LEU A 379 -1.04 1.48 -8.62
CA LEU A 379 -1.43 1.05 -9.96
C LEU A 379 -0.33 1.38 -10.98
N ASN A 380 0.13 0.38 -11.73
CA ASN A 380 1.11 0.51 -12.80
C ASN A 380 2.46 1.11 -12.38
N ILE A 381 3.03 0.60 -11.31
CA ILE A 381 4.29 1.08 -10.74
C ILE A 381 5.48 0.39 -11.41
N LEU A 382 6.39 1.18 -11.99
CA LEU A 382 7.66 0.73 -12.54
C LEU A 382 8.71 0.64 -11.41
N ALA A 383 9.34 -0.52 -11.25
CA ALA A 383 10.47 -0.68 -10.33
C ALA A 383 11.41 -1.81 -10.80
N ALA A 384 12.55 -1.99 -10.12
CA ALA A 384 13.51 -3.03 -10.46
C ALA A 384 12.89 -4.44 -10.34
N TRP A 385 13.41 -5.36 -11.11
CA TRP A 385 12.92 -6.73 -11.20
C TRP A 385 14.04 -7.74 -11.05
N SER A 386 13.72 -8.96 -10.62
CA SER A 386 14.66 -10.07 -10.62
C SER A 386 14.85 -10.62 -12.04
N GLU A 387 16.10 -10.71 -12.49
CA GLU A 387 16.41 -11.31 -13.79
C GLU A 387 16.20 -12.84 -13.84
N ALA A 388 15.89 -13.48 -12.69
CA ALA A 388 15.47 -14.87 -12.59
C ALA A 388 13.97 -15.09 -12.79
N SER A 389 13.20 -14.02 -13.08
CA SER A 389 11.75 -14.08 -13.30
C SER A 389 11.38 -13.30 -14.56
N SER A 390 10.57 -13.92 -15.40
CA SER A 390 9.99 -13.23 -16.55
C SER A 390 8.99 -12.15 -16.10
N PRO A 391 8.68 -11.15 -16.94
CA PRO A 391 7.76 -10.09 -16.56
C PRO A 391 6.32 -10.57 -16.31
N THR A 392 5.90 -11.68 -16.91
CA THR A 392 4.57 -12.29 -16.68
C THR A 392 4.58 -13.37 -15.60
N LYS A 393 5.73 -13.91 -15.25
CA LYS A 393 5.94 -15.10 -14.41
C LYS A 393 5.42 -16.41 -15.01
N LEU A 394 4.85 -16.40 -16.21
CA LEU A 394 4.41 -17.60 -16.90
C LEU A 394 5.61 -18.47 -17.30
N SER A 395 5.45 -19.77 -17.27
CA SER A 395 6.50 -20.76 -17.65
C SER A 395 6.95 -20.61 -19.10
N GLU A 396 6.04 -20.16 -19.98
CA GLU A 396 6.29 -19.96 -21.41
C GLU A 396 6.95 -18.60 -21.73
N ASP A 397 7.11 -17.75 -20.71
CA ASP A 397 7.74 -16.43 -20.88
C ASP A 397 9.22 -16.47 -20.48
N ASN A 398 10.10 -16.49 -21.46
CA ASN A 398 11.55 -16.54 -21.26
C ASN A 398 12.23 -15.16 -21.31
N ARG A 399 11.46 -14.05 -21.31
CA ARG A 399 12.04 -12.70 -21.35
C ARG A 399 12.72 -12.39 -20.03
N VAL A 400 13.92 -11.83 -20.10
CA VAL A 400 14.69 -11.31 -18.96
C VAL A 400 14.60 -9.79 -18.97
N VAL A 401 14.20 -9.20 -17.85
CA VAL A 401 14.01 -7.76 -17.72
C VAL A 401 14.60 -7.23 -16.42
N LYS A 402 15.15 -6.00 -16.46
CA LYS A 402 15.72 -5.32 -15.28
C LYS A 402 14.69 -4.53 -14.50
N TYR A 403 13.60 -4.14 -15.14
CA TYR A 403 12.48 -3.38 -14.57
C TYR A 403 11.17 -3.96 -15.06
N ASN A 404 10.15 -3.92 -14.21
CA ASN A 404 8.81 -4.39 -14.53
C ASN A 404 7.75 -3.44 -13.97
N ILE A 405 6.54 -3.49 -14.52
CA ILE A 405 5.38 -2.73 -14.06
C ILE A 405 4.47 -3.69 -13.29
N LEU A 406 4.17 -3.35 -12.04
CA LEU A 406 3.22 -4.08 -11.21
C LEU A 406 2.14 -3.16 -10.66
N SER A 407 1.03 -3.80 -10.27
CA SER A 407 -0.09 -3.15 -9.58
C SER A 407 -0.47 -3.94 -8.33
N GLY A 408 -0.68 -3.24 -7.22
CA GLY A 408 -1.05 -3.82 -5.92
C GLY A 408 -0.86 -2.82 -4.79
N THR A 409 -1.53 -3.05 -3.66
CA THR A 409 -1.24 -2.35 -2.40
C THR A 409 0.17 -2.64 -1.91
N SER A 410 0.76 -3.75 -2.37
CA SER A 410 2.18 -4.07 -2.21
C SER A 410 3.12 -3.04 -2.84
N MET A 411 2.67 -2.28 -3.85
CA MET A 411 3.44 -1.20 -4.47
C MET A 411 3.17 0.14 -3.78
N SER A 412 2.01 0.30 -3.12
CA SER A 412 1.70 1.51 -2.35
C SER A 412 2.42 1.54 -1.01
N CYS A 413 2.42 0.44 -0.29
CA CYS A 413 3.08 0.29 1.01
C CYS A 413 4.54 0.80 1.02
N PRO A 414 5.40 0.40 0.06
CA PRO A 414 6.79 0.86 0.03
C PRO A 414 6.96 2.37 -0.23
N HIS A 415 6.00 3.07 -0.83
CA HIS A 415 6.03 4.53 -0.90
C HIS A 415 5.93 5.16 0.50
N ILE A 416 5.05 4.62 1.34
CA ILE A 416 4.91 5.06 2.74
C ILE A 416 6.13 4.62 3.57
N GLY A 417 6.67 3.42 3.33
CA GLY A 417 7.93 2.98 3.93
C GLY A 417 9.09 3.95 3.64
N GLY A 418 9.25 4.36 2.37
CA GLY A 418 10.24 5.36 1.96
C GLY A 418 10.01 6.73 2.60
N ALA A 419 8.76 7.22 2.60
CA ALA A 419 8.39 8.49 3.25
C ALA A 419 8.65 8.43 4.77
N SER A 420 8.29 7.34 5.44
CA SER A 420 8.57 7.12 6.87
C SER A 420 10.08 7.16 7.17
N ALA A 421 10.89 6.56 6.30
CA ALA A 421 12.34 6.57 6.43
C ALA A 421 12.93 7.99 6.29
N LEU A 422 12.39 8.80 5.37
CA LEU A 422 12.78 10.20 5.24
C LEU A 422 12.37 11.01 6.48
N LEU A 423 11.14 10.82 6.98
CA LEU A 423 10.67 11.50 8.20
C LEU A 423 11.51 11.11 9.42
N LYS A 424 11.85 9.82 9.57
CA LYS A 424 12.72 9.34 10.64
C LYS A 424 14.12 9.94 10.56
N ALA A 425 14.62 10.21 9.35
CA ALA A 425 15.91 10.88 9.14
C ALA A 425 15.88 12.38 9.50
N ILE A 426 14.77 13.05 9.24
CA ILE A 426 14.57 14.49 9.53
C ILE A 426 14.23 14.66 11.03
N HIS A 427 13.37 13.81 11.56
CA HIS A 427 12.86 13.85 12.93
C HIS A 427 13.17 12.54 13.68
N PRO A 428 14.43 12.31 14.08
CA PRO A 428 14.88 11.03 14.68
C PRO A 428 14.17 10.73 16.01
N ASP A 429 13.77 11.76 16.71
CA ASP A 429 13.17 11.67 18.04
C ASP A 429 11.64 11.44 17.99
N TRP A 430 11.02 11.56 16.80
CA TRP A 430 9.60 11.29 16.66
C TRP A 430 9.28 9.82 16.88
N SER A 431 8.20 9.59 17.59
CA SER A 431 7.64 8.25 17.77
C SER A 431 7.09 7.70 16.44
N SER A 432 6.89 6.38 16.37
CA SER A 432 6.20 5.76 15.23
C SER A 432 4.79 6.31 15.04
N ALA A 433 4.08 6.64 16.12
CA ALA A 433 2.76 7.24 16.10
C ALA A 433 2.79 8.70 15.59
N ALA A 434 3.79 9.50 15.99
CA ALA A 434 3.98 10.85 15.48
C ALA A 434 4.25 10.86 13.96
N ILE A 435 5.09 9.93 13.47
CA ILE A 435 5.35 9.78 12.02
C ILE A 435 4.08 9.37 11.28
N ARG A 436 3.31 8.38 11.80
CA ARG A 436 2.01 8.02 11.24
C ARG A 436 1.08 9.24 11.21
N SER A 437 0.97 9.97 12.31
CA SER A 437 0.15 11.18 12.39
C SER A 437 0.54 12.20 11.33
N ALA A 438 1.82 12.51 11.20
CA ALA A 438 2.32 13.46 10.21
C ALA A 438 1.92 13.08 8.77
N LEU A 439 2.05 11.78 8.42
CA LEU A 439 1.64 11.28 7.12
C LEU A 439 0.12 11.35 6.91
N VAL A 440 -0.64 10.92 7.91
CA VAL A 440 -2.11 10.83 7.87
C VAL A 440 -2.73 12.23 7.81
N THR A 441 -2.38 13.13 8.74
CA THR A 441 -3.02 14.44 8.84
C THR A 441 -2.66 15.42 7.72
N SER A 442 -1.56 15.17 7.00
CA SER A 442 -1.14 15.92 5.81
C SER A 442 -1.65 15.35 4.49
N GLY A 443 -2.31 14.19 4.50
CA GLY A 443 -2.90 13.57 3.32
C GLY A 443 -3.98 14.46 2.67
N THR A 444 -4.20 14.31 1.36
CA THR A 444 -5.22 15.07 0.64
C THR A 444 -6.28 14.16 0.00
N PRO A 445 -7.57 14.44 0.19
CA PRO A 445 -8.66 13.74 -0.50
C PRO A 445 -8.95 14.32 -1.90
N GLU A 446 -8.14 15.28 -2.37
CA GLU A 446 -8.34 16.01 -3.61
C GLU A 446 -7.44 15.50 -4.73
N LEU A 447 -7.87 15.71 -5.96
CA LEU A 447 -7.08 15.46 -7.15
C LEU A 447 -5.83 16.36 -7.19
N ARG A 448 -4.79 15.91 -7.89
CA ARG A 448 -3.45 16.54 -7.90
C ARG A 448 -3.42 17.98 -8.44
N ASN A 449 -4.39 18.39 -9.22
CA ASN A 449 -4.44 19.71 -9.85
C ASN A 449 -5.14 20.79 -9.01
N ASN A 450 -5.45 20.53 -7.73
CA ASN A 450 -6.04 21.49 -6.77
C ASN A 450 -7.37 22.14 -7.23
N GLU A 451 -8.14 21.50 -8.11
CA GLU A 451 -9.43 22.02 -8.56
C GLU A 451 -10.57 21.76 -7.56
N GLY A 452 -10.23 21.35 -6.32
CA GLY A 452 -11.23 21.03 -5.29
C GLY A 452 -12.03 19.75 -5.56
N ASN A 453 -11.72 19.04 -6.64
CA ASN A 453 -12.40 17.79 -6.98
C ASN A 453 -11.89 16.65 -6.10
N PRO A 454 -12.78 15.81 -5.54
CA PRO A 454 -12.39 14.69 -4.70
C PRO A 454 -11.70 13.59 -5.51
N ILE A 455 -10.84 12.82 -4.82
CA ILE A 455 -10.34 11.54 -5.36
C ILE A 455 -11.55 10.66 -5.70
N THR A 456 -11.55 10.04 -6.89
CA THR A 456 -12.60 9.13 -7.34
C THR A 456 -12.23 7.67 -7.12
N ASP A 457 -13.23 6.80 -7.13
CA ASP A 457 -13.02 5.36 -7.28
C ASP A 457 -12.74 4.98 -8.76
N ALA A 458 -12.52 3.70 -9.02
CA ALA A 458 -12.27 3.20 -10.37
C ALA A 458 -13.47 3.34 -11.33
N SER A 459 -14.67 3.61 -10.81
CA SER A 459 -15.88 3.86 -11.61
C SER A 459 -16.10 5.34 -11.91
N GLY A 460 -15.29 6.23 -11.32
CA GLY A 460 -15.39 7.68 -11.46
C GLY A 460 -16.29 8.36 -10.44
N ASN A 461 -16.83 7.61 -9.46
CA ASN A 461 -17.60 8.17 -8.36
C ASN A 461 -16.65 8.75 -7.29
N PRO A 462 -17.07 9.76 -6.51
CA PRO A 462 -16.29 10.22 -5.36
C PRO A 462 -15.96 9.06 -4.43
N ALA A 463 -14.68 8.89 -4.10
CA ALA A 463 -14.23 7.91 -3.13
C ALA A 463 -14.44 8.41 -1.69
N ASP A 464 -14.48 7.48 -0.74
CA ASP A 464 -14.70 7.75 0.68
C ASP A 464 -13.48 7.39 1.54
N PRO A 465 -13.44 7.78 2.83
CA PRO A 465 -12.35 7.47 3.74
C PRO A 465 -12.07 5.97 3.96
N PHE A 466 -13.02 5.06 3.74
CA PHE A 466 -12.75 3.62 3.77
C PHE A 466 -12.00 3.12 2.54
N GLN A 467 -11.89 3.93 1.51
CA GLN A 467 -11.09 3.65 0.31
C GLN A 467 -9.69 4.29 0.41
N PHE A 468 -9.62 5.59 0.73
CA PHE A 468 -8.38 6.36 0.69
C PHE A 468 -7.78 6.72 2.07
N GLY A 469 -8.45 6.38 3.19
CA GLY A 469 -8.02 6.80 4.53
C GLY A 469 -8.18 8.31 4.73
N SER A 470 -7.06 8.98 5.02
CA SER A 470 -6.99 10.43 5.06
C SER A 470 -6.78 11.09 3.69
N GLY A 471 -6.56 10.29 2.64
CA GLY A 471 -6.30 10.74 1.27
C GLY A 471 -4.95 10.32 0.73
N HIS A 472 -4.55 10.89 -0.40
CA HIS A 472 -3.25 10.62 -1.02
C HIS A 472 -2.12 11.26 -0.22
N PHE A 473 -1.03 10.53 0.01
CA PHE A 473 0.09 10.97 0.84
C PHE A 473 0.85 12.16 0.24
N ARG A 474 1.32 13.04 1.12
CA ARG A 474 2.08 14.27 0.78
C ARG A 474 3.34 14.36 1.64
N PRO A 475 4.44 13.69 1.28
CA PRO A 475 5.62 13.58 2.14
C PRO A 475 6.27 14.93 2.47
N THR A 476 6.20 15.91 1.57
CA THR A 476 6.71 17.26 1.83
C THR A 476 5.90 18.02 2.88
N LYS A 477 4.58 17.79 2.96
CA LYS A 477 3.74 18.35 4.01
C LYS A 477 3.87 17.58 5.32
N ALA A 478 4.10 16.26 5.24
CA ALA A 478 4.37 15.44 6.42
C ALA A 478 5.71 15.77 7.09
N ALA A 479 6.67 16.35 6.38
CA ALA A 479 7.95 16.80 6.94
C ALA A 479 7.79 17.96 7.93
N ASP A 480 6.75 18.76 7.76
CA ASP A 480 6.38 19.89 8.65
C ASP A 480 4.83 19.90 8.80
N PRO A 481 4.27 19.04 9.68
CA PRO A 481 2.83 18.90 9.81
C PRO A 481 2.20 19.90 10.79
N GLY A 482 3.00 20.67 11.54
CA GLY A 482 2.55 21.61 12.58
C GLY A 482 2.15 20.92 13.88
N LEU A 483 1.16 20.01 13.86
CA LEU A 483 0.73 19.23 15.03
C LEU A 483 0.77 17.74 14.72
N VAL A 484 1.06 16.92 15.74
CA VAL A 484 0.99 15.46 15.66
C VAL A 484 0.16 14.87 16.80
N TYR A 485 -0.58 13.81 16.50
CA TYR A 485 -1.17 12.92 17.48
C TYR A 485 -0.14 11.85 17.83
N ASP A 486 0.15 11.68 19.10
CA ASP A 486 1.09 10.67 19.55
C ASP A 486 0.38 9.61 20.40
N ALA A 487 0.91 8.40 20.38
CA ALA A 487 0.42 7.27 21.17
C ALA A 487 1.60 6.40 21.60
N SER A 488 1.65 6.08 22.87
CA SER A 488 2.66 5.22 23.45
C SER A 488 2.32 3.73 23.29
N TYR A 489 3.29 2.85 23.54
CA TYR A 489 3.06 1.41 23.64
C TYR A 489 1.96 1.07 24.66
N THR A 490 1.92 1.78 25.79
CA THR A 490 0.90 1.58 26.83
C THR A 490 -0.51 1.94 26.33
N ASP A 491 -0.65 2.97 25.50
CA ASP A 491 -1.95 3.34 24.91
C ASP A 491 -2.49 2.22 24.00
N TYR A 492 -1.63 1.52 23.26
CA TYR A 492 -2.02 0.35 22.47
C TYR A 492 -2.39 -0.85 23.33
N LEU A 493 -1.70 -1.08 24.46
CA LEU A 493 -2.10 -2.11 25.43
C LEU A 493 -3.46 -1.80 26.04
N LEU A 494 -3.73 -0.55 26.41
CA LEU A 494 -5.04 -0.11 26.92
C LEU A 494 -6.14 -0.29 25.86
N PHE A 495 -5.86 0.03 24.61
CA PHE A 495 -6.75 -0.24 23.49
C PHE A 495 -7.06 -1.73 23.34
N LEU A 496 -6.08 -2.61 23.43
CA LEU A 496 -6.27 -4.06 23.39
C LEU A 496 -7.12 -4.54 24.58
N CYS A 497 -6.88 -4.02 25.79
CA CYS A 497 -7.71 -4.32 26.95
C CYS A 497 -9.18 -3.95 26.72
N SER A 498 -9.43 -2.76 26.16
CA SER A 498 -10.79 -2.29 25.87
C SER A 498 -11.47 -3.08 24.75
N SER A 499 -10.70 -3.71 23.88
CA SER A 499 -11.16 -4.61 22.82
C SER A 499 -11.33 -6.07 23.28
N GLY A 500 -11.17 -6.34 24.58
CA GLY A 500 -11.42 -7.65 25.19
C GLY A 500 -10.20 -8.57 25.29
N PHE A 501 -9.03 -8.14 24.80
CA PHE A 501 -7.80 -8.91 24.93
C PHE A 501 -7.25 -8.87 26.35
N LYS A 502 -6.73 -10.01 26.84
CA LYS A 502 -6.17 -10.18 28.18
C LYS A 502 -4.77 -10.80 28.09
N ASN A 503 -4.01 -10.71 29.18
CA ASN A 503 -2.67 -11.33 29.28
C ASN A 503 -1.69 -10.86 28.20
N LEU A 504 -1.74 -9.56 27.86
CA LEU A 504 -0.94 -8.96 26.78
C LEU A 504 0.57 -8.95 27.05
N SER A 505 0.98 -8.93 28.33
CA SER A 505 2.38 -8.95 28.76
C SER A 505 2.46 -9.37 30.22
N SER A 506 3.54 -10.05 30.62
CA SER A 506 3.79 -10.42 32.02
C SER A 506 3.93 -9.19 32.96
N SER A 507 4.33 -8.04 32.41
CA SER A 507 4.53 -6.79 33.15
C SER A 507 3.35 -5.82 33.08
N PHE A 508 2.28 -6.13 32.33
CA PHE A 508 1.14 -5.24 32.14
C PHE A 508 -0.18 -5.96 32.44
N LYS A 509 -0.96 -5.37 33.35
CA LYS A 509 -2.32 -5.86 33.67
C LYS A 509 -3.36 -4.87 33.19
N CYS A 510 -4.39 -5.36 32.51
CA CYS A 510 -5.52 -4.53 32.10
C CYS A 510 -6.22 -3.92 33.33
N PRO A 511 -6.50 -2.61 33.32
CA PRO A 511 -7.27 -1.98 34.39
C PRO A 511 -8.71 -2.51 34.39
N LYS A 512 -9.36 -2.48 35.58
CA LYS A 512 -10.79 -2.90 35.72
C LYS A 512 -11.71 -2.08 34.80
N ASN A 513 -11.43 -0.77 34.67
CA ASN A 513 -12.15 0.17 33.82
C ASN A 513 -11.18 0.58 32.68
N SER A 514 -11.15 -0.18 31.61
CA SER A 514 -10.40 0.21 30.40
C SER A 514 -11.07 1.39 29.71
N PRO A 515 -10.30 2.33 29.14
CA PRO A 515 -10.88 3.44 28.37
C PRO A 515 -11.56 2.87 27.11
N SER A 516 -12.60 3.58 26.60
CA SER A 516 -13.24 3.18 25.33
C SER A 516 -12.21 3.09 24.20
N PRO A 517 -12.33 2.08 23.27
CA PRO A 517 -11.43 1.97 22.11
C PRO A 517 -11.32 3.26 21.28
N GLY A 518 -12.42 4.00 21.16
CA GLY A 518 -12.46 5.31 20.48
C GLY A 518 -11.61 6.40 21.13
N ASN A 519 -11.13 6.21 22.38
CA ASN A 519 -10.24 7.16 23.06
C ASN A 519 -8.74 6.94 22.74
N LEU A 520 -8.39 5.91 21.97
CA LEU A 520 -7.02 5.85 21.44
C LEU A 520 -6.69 7.14 20.70
N ASN A 521 -5.56 7.77 21.02
CA ASN A 521 -5.17 9.07 20.44
C ASN A 521 -4.76 8.91 18.96
N TYR A 522 -5.75 8.67 18.11
CA TYR A 522 -5.60 8.36 16.69
C TYR A 522 -5.93 9.58 15.82
N PRO A 523 -5.21 9.79 14.70
CA PRO A 523 -5.40 10.97 13.82
C PRO A 523 -6.65 10.88 12.93
N SER A 524 -7.57 9.97 13.23
CA SER A 524 -8.89 9.85 12.61
C SER A 524 -9.92 9.44 13.65
N LEU A 525 -11.19 9.48 13.32
CA LEU A 525 -12.29 9.08 14.20
C LEU A 525 -13.21 8.10 13.48
N ALA A 526 -13.44 6.93 14.06
CA ALA A 526 -14.51 6.04 13.65
C ALA A 526 -15.43 5.77 14.84
N ILE A 527 -16.74 5.86 14.62
CA ILE A 527 -17.77 5.54 15.61
C ILE A 527 -18.78 4.61 14.93
N PRO A 528 -18.66 3.30 15.13
CA PRO A 528 -19.65 2.37 14.63
C PRO A 528 -20.91 2.41 15.51
N LYS A 529 -22.09 2.33 14.88
CA LYS A 529 -23.39 2.16 15.56
C LYS A 529 -23.62 3.18 16.70
N LEU A 530 -23.44 4.45 16.41
CA LEU A 530 -23.68 5.54 17.36
C LEU A 530 -25.09 5.45 17.96
N LYS A 531 -25.17 5.43 19.29
CA LYS A 531 -26.41 5.53 20.06
C LYS A 531 -26.36 6.78 20.92
N GLY A 532 -27.27 7.72 20.67
CA GLY A 532 -27.36 8.97 21.42
C GLY A 532 -26.12 9.86 21.25
N SER A 533 -25.24 9.89 22.23
CA SER A 533 -24.06 10.76 22.25
C SER A 533 -22.80 10.02 22.71
N VAL A 534 -21.69 10.26 22.00
CA VAL A 534 -20.35 9.77 22.35
C VAL A 534 -19.41 10.96 22.44
N THR A 535 -18.58 10.99 23.50
CA THR A 535 -17.50 11.99 23.65
C THR A 535 -16.17 11.26 23.72
N VAL A 536 -15.21 11.69 22.89
CA VAL A 536 -13.84 11.20 22.90
C VAL A 536 -12.86 12.34 23.12
N VAL A 537 -11.70 12.01 23.69
CA VAL A 537 -10.60 12.97 23.94
C VAL A 537 -9.50 12.75 22.93
N ARG A 538 -8.90 13.84 22.46
CA ARG A 538 -7.70 13.84 21.62
C ARG A 538 -6.67 14.81 22.17
N THR A 539 -5.41 14.45 22.01
CA THR A 539 -4.27 15.29 22.41
C THR A 539 -3.34 15.47 21.21
N VAL A 540 -2.97 16.70 20.93
CA VAL A 540 -1.99 17.02 19.89
C VAL A 540 -0.75 17.68 20.50
N THR A 541 0.40 17.37 19.92
CA THR A 541 1.69 17.96 20.28
C THR A 541 2.11 18.94 19.20
N ASN A 542 2.48 20.15 19.58
CA ASN A 542 3.07 21.13 18.66
C ASN A 542 4.49 20.70 18.27
N VAL A 543 4.71 20.42 17.00
CA VAL A 543 6.03 20.10 16.43
C VAL A 543 6.53 21.15 15.45
N GLY A 544 5.72 22.20 15.23
CA GLY A 544 6.05 23.36 14.42
C GLY A 544 6.67 24.51 15.24
N SER A 545 6.30 25.74 14.88
CA SER A 545 6.81 26.97 15.53
C SER A 545 6.54 27.00 17.02
N SER A 546 7.47 27.58 17.80
CA SER A 546 7.37 27.64 19.27
C SER A 546 6.11 28.36 19.75
N LYS A 547 5.71 29.45 19.08
CA LYS A 547 4.43 30.12 19.34
C LYS A 547 3.51 29.91 18.16
N SER A 548 2.36 29.29 18.39
CA SER A 548 1.39 29.01 17.34
C SER A 548 -0.04 28.98 17.89
N VAL A 549 -0.99 29.34 17.03
CA VAL A 549 -2.41 29.30 17.32
C VAL A 549 -3.11 28.57 16.21
N TYR A 550 -3.87 27.54 16.56
CA TYR A 550 -4.62 26.74 15.60
C TYR A 550 -6.11 26.96 15.77
N PHE A 551 -6.79 27.23 14.66
CA PHE A 551 -8.23 27.40 14.58
C PHE A 551 -8.87 26.14 14.03
N LEU A 552 -10.02 25.79 14.59
CA LEU A 552 -10.81 24.64 14.17
C LEU A 552 -11.69 24.97 12.97
N SER A 553 -11.69 24.08 11.98
CA SER A 553 -12.71 23.99 10.93
C SER A 553 -13.31 22.58 10.93
N THR A 554 -14.62 22.46 10.77
CA THR A 554 -15.31 21.16 10.75
C THR A 554 -16.24 21.03 9.53
N LYS A 555 -16.27 19.82 8.96
CA LYS A 555 -17.31 19.38 8.04
C LYS A 555 -17.90 18.10 8.63
N PRO A 556 -18.97 18.21 9.42
CA PRO A 556 -19.58 17.05 10.04
C PRO A 556 -20.14 16.09 9.00
N PRO A 557 -20.23 14.76 9.30
CA PRO A 557 -20.97 13.83 8.47
C PRO A 557 -22.45 14.25 8.38
N PRO A 558 -23.13 14.03 7.24
CA PRO A 558 -24.56 14.35 7.09
C PRO A 558 -25.40 13.75 8.21
N GLY A 559 -26.30 14.55 8.82
CA GLY A 559 -27.20 14.15 9.90
C GLY A 559 -26.54 13.88 11.25
N ILE A 560 -25.26 14.21 11.40
CA ILE A 560 -24.49 14.02 12.63
C ILE A 560 -24.00 15.39 13.14
N SER A 561 -24.34 15.71 14.38
CA SER A 561 -23.78 16.87 15.06
C SER A 561 -22.42 16.53 15.65
N VAL A 562 -21.42 17.37 15.38
CA VAL A 562 -20.05 17.23 15.89
C VAL A 562 -19.65 18.53 16.58
N LYS A 563 -19.43 18.48 17.90
CA LYS A 563 -18.93 19.60 18.70
C LYS A 563 -17.51 19.30 19.17
N ILE A 564 -16.57 20.19 18.86
CA ILE A 564 -15.17 20.08 19.29
C ILE A 564 -14.84 21.26 20.20
N SER A 565 -14.24 21.00 21.36
CA SER A 565 -13.95 22.00 22.38
C SER A 565 -12.58 21.79 23.02
N PRO A 566 -11.77 22.87 23.20
CA PRO A 566 -11.99 24.25 22.74
C PRO A 566 -11.83 24.36 21.20
N PRO A 567 -12.39 25.43 20.56
CA PRO A 567 -12.26 25.64 19.10
C PRO A 567 -10.95 26.33 18.70
N ILE A 568 -10.12 26.72 19.65
CA ILE A 568 -8.82 27.36 19.45
C ILE A 568 -7.79 26.68 20.35
N LEU A 569 -6.64 26.35 19.81
CA LEU A 569 -5.50 25.79 20.56
C LEU A 569 -4.33 26.77 20.53
N TYR A 570 -3.85 27.14 21.72
CA TYR A 570 -2.69 28.02 21.89
C TYR A 570 -1.47 27.26 22.35
N PHE A 571 -0.35 27.45 21.67
CA PHE A 571 0.94 26.86 22.03
C PHE A 571 2.00 27.95 22.23
N ASN A 572 2.77 27.82 23.31
CA ASN A 572 3.82 28.77 23.69
C ASN A 572 5.22 28.22 23.43
N ARG A 573 5.33 26.91 23.14
CA ARG A 573 6.61 26.25 22.85
C ARG A 573 6.40 24.99 21.98
N ALA A 574 7.42 24.62 21.24
CA ALA A 574 7.48 23.30 20.62
C ALA A 574 7.50 22.18 21.69
N GLY A 575 6.94 21.03 21.40
CA GLY A 575 6.74 19.90 22.31
C GLY A 575 5.56 20.08 23.29
N GLN A 576 4.89 21.23 23.29
CA GLN A 576 3.71 21.45 24.15
C GLN A 576 2.52 20.65 23.65
N GLN A 577 1.79 20.05 24.59
CA GLN A 577 0.57 19.29 24.30
C GLN A 577 -0.69 20.12 24.63
N ARG A 578 -1.74 19.91 23.87
CA ARG A 578 -3.09 20.41 24.11
C ARG A 578 -4.12 19.34 23.83
N SER A 579 -5.06 19.16 24.75
CA SER A 579 -6.18 18.24 24.60
C SER A 579 -7.45 18.97 24.21
N PHE A 580 -8.31 18.28 23.49
CA PHE A 580 -9.63 18.73 23.12
C PHE A 580 -10.61 17.54 23.14
N THR A 581 -11.89 17.86 23.30
CA THR A 581 -12.96 16.86 23.28
C THR A 581 -13.73 16.93 21.97
N ILE A 582 -14.15 15.78 21.46
CA ILE A 582 -15.04 15.64 20.31
C ILE A 582 -16.32 14.97 20.80
N THR A 583 -17.42 15.69 20.81
CA THR A 583 -18.75 15.15 21.14
C THR A 583 -19.55 14.97 19.86
N VAL A 584 -19.98 13.75 19.61
CA VAL A 584 -20.75 13.33 18.43
C VAL A 584 -22.15 12.92 18.87
N LYS A 585 -23.18 13.44 18.19
CA LYS A 585 -24.59 13.12 18.47
C LYS A 585 -25.35 12.93 17.16
N THR A 586 -26.40 12.11 17.19
CA THR A 586 -27.41 12.10 16.13
C THR A 586 -28.26 13.35 16.21
N GLU A 587 -28.56 13.98 15.08
CA GLU A 587 -29.52 15.10 15.04
C GLU A 587 -30.94 14.54 15.09
N SER A 588 -31.69 14.94 16.11
CA SER A 588 -33.03 14.38 16.40
C SER A 588 -34.08 14.63 15.31
N GLU A 589 -33.91 15.69 14.50
CA GLU A 589 -34.83 16.04 13.43
C GLU A 589 -34.57 15.26 12.11
N ILE A 590 -33.42 14.58 11.98
CA ILE A 590 -32.96 13.93 10.76
C ILE A 590 -32.88 12.40 10.90
N THR A 591 -33.19 11.84 12.06
CA THR A 591 -33.07 10.38 12.34
C THR A 591 -33.85 9.49 11.38
N GLY A 592 -34.84 10.03 10.66
CA GLY A 592 -35.59 9.27 9.63
C GLY A 592 -34.90 9.20 8.26
N THR A 593 -33.81 9.94 8.02
CA THR A 593 -33.12 10.02 6.73
C THR A 593 -31.78 9.29 6.70
N ILE A 594 -31.21 8.92 7.87
CA ILE A 594 -29.97 8.18 7.95
C ILE A 594 -30.26 6.68 7.91
N GLU A 595 -29.70 5.99 6.93
CA GLU A 595 -29.79 4.54 6.81
C GLU A 595 -29.00 3.89 7.95
N LYS A 596 -29.64 2.98 8.71
CA LYS A 596 -29.00 2.27 9.83
C LYS A 596 -27.77 1.50 9.35
N ASP A 597 -26.76 1.45 10.18
CA ASP A 597 -25.47 0.77 9.95
C ASP A 597 -24.67 1.32 8.75
N LYS A 598 -25.18 2.30 8.00
CA LYS A 598 -24.44 2.98 6.94
C LYS A 598 -23.53 4.07 7.53
N TYR A 599 -22.30 4.09 7.05
CA TYR A 599 -21.35 5.11 7.46
C TYR A 599 -21.51 6.39 6.65
N GLU A 600 -21.56 7.51 7.36
CA GLU A 600 -21.46 8.85 6.83
C GLU A 600 -20.09 9.44 7.17
N PHE A 601 -19.57 10.31 6.29
CA PHE A 601 -18.20 10.79 6.36
C PHE A 601 -18.11 12.29 6.52
N GLY A 602 -17.10 12.71 7.29
CA GLY A 602 -16.76 14.10 7.52
C GLY A 602 -15.30 14.25 7.89
N TRP A 603 -14.91 15.46 8.30
CA TRP A 603 -13.58 15.75 8.84
C TRP A 603 -13.56 16.99 9.70
N TYR A 604 -12.53 17.09 10.52
CA TYR A 604 -12.16 18.32 11.18
C TYR A 604 -10.68 18.64 10.88
N THR A 605 -10.34 19.92 10.94
CA THR A 605 -9.01 20.42 10.59
C THR A 605 -8.59 21.49 11.59
N TRP A 606 -7.40 21.35 12.14
CA TRP A 606 -6.70 22.39 12.86
C TRP A 606 -5.79 23.13 11.89
N SER A 607 -5.91 24.47 11.80
CA SER A 607 -5.09 25.28 10.90
C SER A 607 -4.55 26.52 11.59
N ASP A 608 -3.26 26.81 11.36
CA ASP A 608 -2.58 28.05 11.74
C ASP A 608 -2.36 29.00 10.53
N GLY A 609 -2.98 28.68 9.37
CA GLY A 609 -2.81 29.40 8.11
C GLY A 609 -1.68 28.85 7.22
N ILE A 610 -0.73 28.09 7.78
CA ILE A 610 0.39 27.45 7.08
C ILE A 610 0.20 25.93 7.02
N HIS A 611 -0.14 25.35 8.18
CA HIS A 611 -0.37 23.93 8.37
C HIS A 611 -1.86 23.61 8.42
N ASN A 612 -2.23 22.47 7.87
CA ASN A 612 -3.57 21.91 7.94
C ASN A 612 -3.47 20.48 8.46
N VAL A 613 -3.84 20.30 9.71
CA VAL A 613 -3.84 19.03 10.43
C VAL A 613 -5.24 18.43 10.33
N ARG A 614 -5.52 17.68 9.25
CA ARG A 614 -6.85 17.18 8.91
C ARG A 614 -7.06 15.76 9.41
N SER A 615 -8.19 15.52 10.05
CA SER A 615 -8.60 14.22 10.60
C SER A 615 -9.95 13.81 9.99
N PRO A 616 -10.02 12.69 9.26
CA PRO A 616 -11.28 12.18 8.74
C PRO A 616 -12.13 11.54 9.83
N MET A 617 -13.46 11.56 9.62
CA MET A 617 -14.45 10.94 10.48
C MET A 617 -15.31 9.96 9.66
N ALA A 618 -15.61 8.80 10.25
CA ALA A 618 -16.54 7.80 9.72
C ALA A 618 -17.51 7.38 10.84
N ILE A 619 -18.78 7.68 10.69
CA ILE A 619 -19.78 7.48 11.75
C ILE A 619 -20.98 6.75 11.17
N SER A 620 -21.41 5.64 11.79
CA SER A 620 -22.69 5.02 11.49
C SER A 620 -23.63 5.08 12.68
N VAL A 621 -24.94 5.04 12.44
CA VAL A 621 -26.00 5.10 13.47
C VAL A 621 -26.59 3.71 13.64
N ALA A 622 -26.99 3.34 14.89
CA ALA A 622 -27.58 2.03 15.23
C ALA A 622 -29.04 1.90 14.80
#